data_6ce79fbcbc88f25275965bf28ed4b21e
#
_entry.id   6ce79fbcbc88f25275965bf28ed4b21e
#
_cell.length_a   1.000
_cell.length_b   1.000
_cell.length_c   1.000
_cell.angle_alpha   90.00
_cell.angle_beta   90.00
_cell.angle_gamma   90.00
#
_symmetry.space_group_name_H-M   'P 1'
#
loop_
_entity.id
_entity.type
_entity.pdbx_description
1 polymer ?
#
loop_
_entity_poly.entity_id
_entity_poly.type
_entity_poly.pdbx_seq_one_letter_code
_entity_poly.pdbx_strand_id
1 'polypeptide(L)'
;MLIHYCVIAFKNIWKYKVSASISILGLAFALVCFVPILYWMDHETTYDSFYKDSESIYRVYSVEKQSGKVNKGASKGIENSLREQVPAIEASTTLMLSTENCRTQATPYIQMNMLYTDSTFLEVFPQSFVCGEMNHPLQIVNNMILSERTAVRLFGDAEKAIGQPIHTLMRASLPPYIVTAVVKDPPTHTNLPFDAIINHNMIQHFSQLPPEAQWSFFVMDLYVKLHPSADPKAFANQLKELPKRIGVNKEIELRTLPIREIRHHLNEDTPFTLNFIGLFVVSGALLLFAALFNFLNSYMDLFRQRVREWRLRTVNGATRKQLICLLYTSDA
;
A
#
# COMPACT_ATOMS: atom_id res chain seq x y z
N MET A 1 -47.20 -3.76 -7.24
CA MET A 1 -46.77 -4.46 -6.00
C MET A 1 -45.63 -3.72 -5.28
N LEU A 2 -44.47 -3.45 -5.87
CA LEU A 2 -43.34 -2.81 -5.19
C LEU A 2 -43.68 -1.45 -4.56
N ILE A 3 -44.37 -0.58 -5.28
CA ILE A 3 -44.80 0.76 -4.82
C ILE A 3 -45.73 0.64 -3.59
N HIS A 4 -46.61 -0.33 -3.57
CA HIS A 4 -47.49 -0.56 -2.44
C HIS A 4 -46.71 -0.96 -1.18
N TYR A 5 -45.76 -1.88 -1.29
CA TYR A 5 -44.85 -2.26 -0.18
C TYR A 5 -44.00 -1.06 0.31
N CYS A 6 -43.55 -0.21 -0.56
CA CYS A 6 -42.83 1.01 -0.16
C CYS A 6 -43.71 1.98 0.63
N VAL A 7 -44.98 2.18 0.21
CA VAL A 7 -45.93 3.03 0.93
C VAL A 7 -46.26 2.49 2.32
N ILE A 8 -46.47 1.17 2.42
CA ILE A 8 -46.72 0.52 3.71
C ILE A 8 -45.51 0.65 4.63
N ALA A 9 -44.30 0.39 4.10
CA ALA A 9 -43.05 0.55 4.86
C ALA A 9 -42.89 2.00 5.38
N PHE A 10 -43.20 2.99 4.56
CA PHE A 10 -43.10 4.40 4.95
C PHE A 10 -44.13 4.78 6.03
N LYS A 11 -45.39 4.32 5.89
CA LYS A 11 -46.41 4.50 6.94
C LYS A 11 -46.03 3.84 8.27
N ASN A 12 -45.44 2.64 8.24
CA ASN A 12 -44.96 1.94 9.42
C ASN A 12 -43.78 2.67 10.10
N ILE A 13 -42.80 3.19 9.31
CA ILE A 13 -41.72 4.03 9.81
C ILE A 13 -42.30 5.26 10.55
N TRP A 14 -43.30 5.92 9.95
CA TRP A 14 -43.93 7.11 10.54
C TRP A 14 -44.71 6.81 11.81
N LYS A 15 -45.41 5.67 11.86
CA LYS A 15 -46.19 5.22 13.03
C LYS A 15 -45.29 4.92 14.24
N TYR A 16 -44.10 4.30 13.98
CA TYR A 16 -43.12 3.93 15.01
C TYR A 16 -41.81 4.76 14.90
N LYS A 17 -41.97 6.05 14.61
CA LYS A 17 -40.88 6.97 14.26
C LYS A 17 -39.68 6.92 15.22
N VAL A 18 -39.88 6.83 16.52
CA VAL A 18 -38.78 6.80 17.52
C VAL A 18 -37.97 5.53 17.40
N SER A 19 -38.60 4.35 17.40
CA SER A 19 -37.91 3.07 17.28
C SER A 19 -37.23 2.93 15.90
N ALA A 20 -37.91 3.32 14.82
CA ALA A 20 -37.39 3.31 13.47
C ALA A 20 -36.19 4.26 13.33
N SER A 21 -36.29 5.48 13.87
CA SER A 21 -35.17 6.44 13.85
C SER A 21 -33.95 5.94 14.60
N ILE A 22 -34.11 5.37 15.79
CA ILE A 22 -33.02 4.80 16.59
C ILE A 22 -32.33 3.66 15.79
N SER A 23 -33.13 2.78 15.19
CA SER A 23 -32.59 1.65 14.42
C SER A 23 -31.88 2.09 13.15
N ILE A 24 -32.45 3.04 12.39
CA ILE A 24 -31.85 3.58 11.16
C ILE A 24 -30.57 4.34 11.48
N LEU A 25 -30.60 5.23 12.47
CA LEU A 25 -29.43 6.02 12.86
C LEU A 25 -28.33 5.13 13.44
N GLY A 26 -28.68 4.13 14.26
CA GLY A 26 -27.72 3.18 14.80
C GLY A 26 -27.03 2.36 13.71
N LEU A 27 -27.80 1.86 12.73
CA LEU A 27 -27.24 1.11 11.61
C LEU A 27 -26.41 2.01 10.68
N ALA A 28 -26.89 3.21 10.37
CA ALA A 28 -26.18 4.17 9.56
C ALA A 28 -24.83 4.55 10.21
N PHE A 29 -24.82 4.84 11.50
CA PHE A 29 -23.61 5.13 12.26
C PHE A 29 -22.63 3.96 12.25
N ALA A 30 -23.13 2.73 12.49
CA ALA A 30 -22.28 1.54 12.44
C ALA A 30 -21.64 1.34 11.05
N LEU A 31 -22.39 1.55 9.97
CA LEU A 31 -21.87 1.46 8.60
C LEU A 31 -20.85 2.57 8.29
N VAL A 32 -21.12 3.80 8.70
CA VAL A 32 -20.19 4.94 8.52
C VAL A 32 -18.86 4.68 9.25
N CYS A 33 -18.88 3.98 10.39
CA CYS A 33 -17.66 3.60 11.09
C CYS A 33 -16.98 2.37 10.45
N PHE A 34 -17.74 1.36 10.04
CA PHE A 34 -17.19 0.07 9.60
C PHE A 34 -16.63 0.10 8.18
N VAL A 35 -17.30 0.78 7.24
CA VAL A 35 -16.87 0.83 5.83
C VAL A 35 -15.48 1.46 5.66
N PRO A 36 -15.15 2.62 6.28
CA PRO A 36 -13.80 3.17 6.23
C PRO A 36 -12.73 2.26 6.83
N ILE A 37 -13.06 1.48 7.87
CA ILE A 37 -12.13 0.52 8.47
C ILE A 37 -11.79 -0.59 7.47
N LEU A 38 -12.79 -1.13 6.76
CA LEU A 38 -12.56 -2.13 5.71
C LEU A 38 -11.73 -1.57 4.56
N TYR A 39 -12.03 -0.34 4.12
CA TYR A 39 -11.25 0.33 3.08
C TYR A 39 -9.80 0.55 3.52
N TRP A 40 -9.59 0.98 4.76
CA TRP A 40 -8.24 1.15 5.30
C TRP A 40 -7.49 -0.18 5.42
N MET A 41 -8.16 -1.25 5.86
CA MET A 41 -7.59 -2.59 5.89
C MET A 41 -7.14 -3.05 4.50
N ASP A 42 -8.00 -2.89 3.49
CA ASP A 42 -7.68 -3.22 2.10
C ASP A 42 -6.47 -2.42 1.61
N HIS A 43 -6.47 -1.10 1.83
CA HIS A 43 -5.35 -0.23 1.48
C HIS A 43 -4.03 -0.66 2.15
N GLU A 44 -4.04 -1.01 3.44
CA GLU A 44 -2.83 -1.41 4.16
C GLU A 44 -2.33 -2.82 3.77
N THR A 45 -3.23 -3.75 3.47
CA THR A 45 -2.85 -5.13 3.11
C THR A 45 -2.47 -5.30 1.64
N THR A 46 -2.82 -4.32 0.78
CA THR A 46 -2.48 -4.35 -0.66
C THR A 46 -1.28 -3.51 -1.03
N TYR A 47 -0.52 -3.00 -0.04
CA TYR A 47 0.69 -2.21 -0.28
C TYR A 47 1.68 -2.94 -1.19
N ASP A 48 2.16 -2.22 -2.24
CA ASP A 48 3.10 -2.71 -3.25
C ASP A 48 2.66 -4.01 -3.99
N SER A 49 1.41 -4.45 -3.84
CA SER A 49 0.90 -5.64 -4.51
C SER A 49 0.69 -5.45 -6.02
N PHE A 50 0.64 -4.20 -6.48
CA PHE A 50 0.44 -3.85 -7.90
C PHE A 50 1.68 -4.10 -8.77
N TYR A 51 2.86 -4.25 -8.18
CA TYR A 51 4.04 -4.63 -8.96
C TYR A 51 3.88 -6.03 -9.53
N LYS A 52 4.16 -6.15 -10.82
CA LYS A 52 4.22 -7.46 -11.47
C LYS A 52 5.27 -8.31 -10.74
N ASP A 53 4.93 -9.54 -10.42
CA ASP A 53 5.80 -10.48 -9.70
C ASP A 53 6.17 -10.01 -8.27
N SER A 54 5.34 -9.18 -7.62
CA SER A 54 5.59 -8.69 -6.24
C SER A 54 5.82 -9.80 -5.21
N GLU A 55 5.37 -11.04 -5.50
CA GLU A 55 5.61 -12.21 -4.67
C GLU A 55 7.06 -12.73 -4.73
N SER A 56 7.80 -12.37 -5.79
CA SER A 56 9.21 -12.72 -5.97
C SER A 56 10.18 -11.58 -5.62
N ILE A 57 9.67 -10.40 -5.25
CA ILE A 57 10.49 -9.25 -4.88
C ILE A 57 10.68 -9.20 -3.36
N TYR A 58 11.94 -9.15 -2.95
CA TYR A 58 12.34 -9.13 -1.54
C TYR A 58 13.27 -7.96 -1.25
N ARG A 59 13.08 -7.32 -0.10
CA ARG A 59 14.06 -6.39 0.45
C ARG A 59 15.07 -7.15 1.29
N VAL A 60 16.35 -6.87 1.09
CA VAL A 60 17.44 -7.40 1.91
C VAL A 60 17.84 -6.36 2.93
N TYR A 61 17.88 -6.74 4.19
CA TYR A 61 18.27 -5.89 5.30
C TYR A 61 19.18 -6.65 6.26
N SER A 62 19.85 -5.95 7.17
CA SER A 62 20.73 -6.58 8.14
C SER A 62 20.32 -6.31 9.58
N VAL A 63 20.61 -7.26 10.45
CA VAL A 63 20.40 -7.17 11.89
C VAL A 63 21.71 -7.42 12.59
N GLU A 64 22.12 -6.53 13.47
CA GLU A 64 23.28 -6.73 14.34
C GLU A 64 22.93 -7.74 15.42
N LYS A 65 23.72 -8.82 15.54
CA LYS A 65 23.41 -9.91 16.47
C LYS A 65 23.52 -9.50 17.95
N GLN A 66 24.42 -8.58 18.27
CA GLN A 66 24.65 -8.16 19.67
C GLN A 66 23.59 -7.15 20.13
N SER A 67 23.29 -6.14 19.32
CA SER A 67 22.40 -5.04 19.69
C SER A 67 20.93 -5.29 19.28
N GLY A 68 20.70 -6.21 18.35
CA GLY A 68 19.39 -6.39 17.70
C GLY A 68 19.02 -5.23 16.77
N LYS A 69 19.94 -4.28 16.54
CA LYS A 69 19.69 -3.12 15.70
C LYS A 69 19.44 -3.54 14.26
N VAL A 70 18.32 -3.07 13.71
CA VAL A 70 17.95 -3.29 12.31
C VAL A 70 18.56 -2.17 11.47
N ASN A 71 19.40 -2.55 10.49
CA ASN A 71 19.92 -1.65 9.47
C ASN A 71 19.11 -1.91 8.19
N LYS A 72 18.27 -0.97 7.82
CA LYS A 72 17.32 -1.10 6.69
C LYS A 72 18.01 -1.06 5.33
N GLY A 73 19.12 -0.33 5.23
CA GLY A 73 19.94 -0.29 4.03
C GLY A 73 20.89 -1.48 3.90
N ALA A 74 21.41 -1.70 2.69
CA ALA A 74 22.47 -2.65 2.42
C ALA A 74 23.79 -1.93 2.12
N SER A 75 24.90 -2.61 2.40
CA SER A 75 26.21 -2.14 1.96
C SER A 75 26.49 -2.60 0.52
N LYS A 76 27.33 -1.85 -0.17
CA LYS A 76 27.72 -2.17 -1.56
C LYS A 76 28.42 -3.53 -1.66
N GLY A 77 29.21 -3.89 -0.64
CA GLY A 77 29.85 -5.20 -0.59
C GLY A 77 28.85 -6.35 -0.56
N ILE A 78 27.72 -6.18 0.13
CA ILE A 78 26.64 -7.18 0.17
C ILE A 78 26.02 -7.33 -1.22
N GLU A 79 25.69 -6.23 -1.90
CA GLU A 79 25.07 -6.29 -3.22
C GLU A 79 25.95 -7.04 -4.24
N ASN A 80 27.22 -6.70 -4.34
CA ASN A 80 28.15 -7.36 -5.25
C ASN A 80 28.25 -8.88 -4.96
N SER A 81 28.39 -9.23 -3.67
CA SER A 81 28.50 -10.62 -3.28
C SER A 81 27.21 -11.42 -3.51
N LEU A 82 26.05 -10.78 -3.38
CA LEU A 82 24.77 -11.42 -3.68
C LEU A 82 24.65 -11.78 -5.16
N ARG A 83 24.99 -10.86 -6.06
CA ARG A 83 24.94 -11.10 -7.50
C ARG A 83 25.86 -12.25 -7.94
N GLU A 84 27.04 -12.34 -7.31
CA GLU A 84 28.04 -13.35 -7.68
C GLU A 84 27.78 -14.72 -7.08
N GLN A 85 27.25 -14.80 -5.85
CA GLN A 85 27.23 -16.02 -5.06
C GLN A 85 25.85 -16.63 -4.86
N VAL A 86 24.76 -15.97 -5.28
CA VAL A 86 23.40 -16.43 -5.06
C VAL A 86 22.64 -16.56 -6.38
N PRO A 87 22.71 -17.75 -7.02
CA PRO A 87 22.08 -17.99 -8.34
C PRO A 87 20.55 -17.88 -8.35
N ALA A 88 19.91 -17.88 -7.18
CA ALA A 88 18.45 -17.72 -7.05
C ALA A 88 17.96 -16.32 -7.46
N ILE A 89 18.86 -15.33 -7.54
CA ILE A 89 18.54 -13.95 -7.88
C ILE A 89 18.50 -13.77 -9.39
N GLU A 90 17.35 -13.35 -9.91
CA GLU A 90 17.14 -12.95 -11.31
C GLU A 90 17.68 -11.54 -11.58
N ALA A 91 17.31 -10.60 -10.71
CA ALA A 91 17.74 -9.21 -10.79
C ALA A 91 17.86 -8.60 -9.40
N SER A 92 18.68 -7.57 -9.25
CA SER A 92 18.77 -6.80 -8.01
C SER A 92 18.97 -5.33 -8.32
N THR A 93 18.46 -4.46 -7.47
CA THR A 93 18.63 -3.01 -7.56
C THR A 93 18.78 -2.39 -6.18
N THR A 94 19.54 -1.31 -6.13
CA THR A 94 19.63 -0.47 -4.94
C THR A 94 18.87 0.82 -5.17
N LEU A 95 18.22 1.31 -4.15
CA LEU A 95 17.47 2.55 -4.23
C LEU A 95 17.51 3.37 -2.94
N MET A 96 17.33 4.67 -3.08
CA MET A 96 17.22 5.63 -1.98
C MET A 96 16.17 6.67 -2.33
N LEU A 97 15.21 6.85 -1.44
CA LEU A 97 14.23 7.94 -1.52
C LEU A 97 14.79 9.19 -0.83
N SER A 98 14.70 10.31 -1.50
CA SER A 98 15.05 11.62 -0.96
C SER A 98 14.09 12.69 -1.47
N THR A 99 13.81 13.69 -0.67
CA THR A 99 13.01 14.83 -1.09
C THR A 99 13.95 16.00 -1.39
N GLU A 100 13.92 16.50 -2.63
CA GLU A 100 14.80 17.56 -3.07
C GLU A 100 14.06 18.75 -3.67
N ASN A 101 14.71 19.91 -3.61
CA ASN A 101 14.26 21.10 -4.30
C ASN A 101 14.79 21.10 -5.73
N CYS A 102 13.88 21.01 -6.68
CA CYS A 102 14.15 20.95 -8.11
C CYS A 102 13.56 22.15 -8.82
N ARG A 103 14.21 22.60 -9.92
CA ARG A 103 13.70 23.66 -10.79
C ARG A 103 13.92 23.32 -12.26
N THR A 104 13.08 23.88 -13.11
CA THR A 104 13.32 24.00 -14.55
C THR A 104 13.80 25.42 -14.88
N GLN A 105 14.02 25.71 -16.16
CA GLN A 105 14.32 27.08 -16.59
C GLN A 105 13.11 28.03 -16.40
N ALA A 106 11.90 27.48 -16.47
CA ALA A 106 10.64 28.25 -16.42
C ALA A 106 9.97 28.26 -15.05
N THR A 107 10.36 27.35 -14.13
CA THR A 107 9.70 27.21 -12.84
C THR A 107 10.64 27.51 -11.67
N PRO A 108 10.12 28.07 -10.55
CA PRO A 108 10.87 28.19 -9.30
C PRO A 108 11.20 26.82 -8.73
N TYR A 109 11.97 26.80 -7.63
CA TYR A 109 12.22 25.57 -6.89
C TYR A 109 10.93 24.99 -6.33
N ILE A 110 10.70 23.71 -6.58
CA ILE A 110 9.60 22.90 -6.04
C ILE A 110 10.18 21.66 -5.38
N GLN A 111 9.52 21.17 -4.35
CA GLN A 111 9.86 19.89 -3.75
C GLN A 111 9.39 18.73 -4.64
N MET A 112 10.29 17.74 -4.81
CA MET A 112 10.05 16.50 -5.54
C MET A 112 10.62 15.32 -4.76
N ASN A 113 9.88 14.22 -4.75
CA ASN A 113 10.35 12.95 -4.23
C ASN A 113 11.19 12.26 -5.31
N MET A 114 12.48 12.16 -5.05
CA MET A 114 13.48 11.61 -5.97
C MET A 114 13.80 10.18 -5.55
N LEU A 115 13.62 9.24 -6.46
CA LEU A 115 14.06 7.86 -6.30
C LEU A 115 15.41 7.68 -7.00
N TYR A 116 16.48 7.68 -6.23
CA TYR A 116 17.84 7.42 -6.70
C TYR A 116 18.04 5.91 -6.81
N THR A 117 18.47 5.44 -7.97
CA THR A 117 18.61 4.01 -8.26
C THR A 117 19.69 3.73 -9.29
N ASP A 118 19.81 2.51 -9.71
CA ASP A 118 20.71 2.06 -10.78
C ASP A 118 19.93 1.70 -12.06
N SER A 119 20.68 1.29 -13.11
CA SER A 119 20.09 0.93 -14.41
C SER A 119 19.23 -0.34 -14.38
N THR A 120 19.36 -1.18 -13.35
CA THR A 120 18.64 -2.43 -13.21
C THR A 120 17.27 -2.29 -12.51
N PHE A 121 16.93 -1.08 -12.07
CA PHE A 121 15.68 -0.79 -11.37
C PHE A 121 14.44 -1.31 -12.12
N LEU A 122 14.37 -1.08 -13.42
CA LEU A 122 13.22 -1.46 -14.24
C LEU A 122 13.08 -2.98 -14.44
N GLU A 123 14.14 -3.75 -14.21
CA GLU A 123 14.11 -5.21 -14.23
C GLU A 123 13.40 -5.76 -12.97
N VAL A 124 13.61 -5.09 -11.83
CA VAL A 124 12.98 -5.44 -10.56
C VAL A 124 11.58 -4.81 -10.44
N PHE A 125 11.45 -3.53 -10.84
CA PHE A 125 10.23 -2.72 -10.74
C PHE A 125 9.79 -2.20 -12.11
N PRO A 126 9.18 -3.03 -12.95
CA PRO A 126 8.68 -2.60 -14.26
C PRO A 126 7.68 -1.45 -14.13
N GLN A 127 7.84 -0.43 -14.97
CA GLN A 127 6.99 0.76 -14.99
C GLN A 127 6.14 0.81 -16.27
N SER A 128 4.98 1.47 -16.18
CA SER A 128 4.13 1.71 -17.34
C SER A 128 4.54 3.03 -18.00
N PHE A 129 5.19 2.97 -19.15
CA PHE A 129 5.63 4.16 -19.89
C PHE A 129 4.45 4.88 -20.55
N VAL A 130 4.50 6.22 -20.51
CA VAL A 130 3.61 7.13 -21.24
C VAL A 130 4.27 7.58 -22.53
N CYS A 131 5.50 8.05 -22.45
CA CYS A 131 6.30 8.48 -23.61
C CYS A 131 7.80 8.46 -23.30
N GLY A 132 8.63 8.64 -24.34
CA GLY A 132 10.09 8.70 -24.25
C GLY A 132 10.79 7.38 -24.48
N GLU A 133 12.03 7.24 -24.00
CA GLU A 133 12.86 6.04 -24.15
C GLU A 133 12.35 4.91 -23.24
N MET A 134 12.01 3.78 -23.83
CA MET A 134 11.42 2.66 -23.10
C MET A 134 12.41 1.54 -22.77
N ASN A 135 13.44 1.36 -23.60
CA ASN A 135 14.33 0.21 -23.46
C ASN A 135 15.39 0.43 -22.37
N HIS A 136 16.05 1.57 -22.38
CA HIS A 136 17.16 1.86 -21.45
C HIS A 136 17.14 3.31 -20.94
N PRO A 137 16.02 3.80 -20.38
CA PRO A 137 15.87 5.21 -20.01
C PRO A 137 16.83 5.65 -18.91
N LEU A 138 17.34 4.73 -18.09
CA LEU A 138 18.28 4.97 -16.99
C LEU A 138 19.71 4.51 -17.31
N GLN A 139 20.07 4.29 -18.58
CA GLN A 139 21.39 3.75 -18.92
C GLN A 139 22.52 4.76 -18.65
N ILE A 140 22.28 6.03 -18.91
CA ILE A 140 23.26 7.10 -18.72
C ILE A 140 23.05 7.75 -17.37
N VAL A 141 24.16 8.03 -16.69
CA VAL A 141 24.15 8.84 -15.45
C VAL A 141 23.55 10.21 -15.73
N ASN A 142 22.73 10.70 -14.84
CA ASN A 142 21.94 11.92 -14.97
C ASN A 142 20.68 11.79 -15.86
N ASN A 143 20.38 10.62 -16.40
CA ASN A 143 19.06 10.39 -16.96
C ASN A 143 17.99 10.36 -15.85
N MET A 144 16.83 10.91 -16.18
CA MET A 144 15.68 11.03 -15.28
C MET A 144 14.42 10.54 -15.96
N ILE A 145 13.65 9.73 -15.24
CA ILE A 145 12.28 9.40 -15.61
C ILE A 145 11.36 10.24 -14.71
N LEU A 146 10.34 10.89 -15.28
CA LEU A 146 9.33 11.61 -14.50
C LEU A 146 8.05 10.80 -14.36
N SER A 147 7.30 11.02 -13.27
CA SER A 147 5.90 10.64 -13.22
C SER A 147 5.07 11.55 -14.12
N GLU A 148 3.98 11.03 -14.69
CA GLU A 148 3.09 11.75 -15.60
C GLU A 148 2.57 13.05 -14.98
N ARG A 149 2.09 13.00 -13.75
CA ARG A 149 1.62 14.16 -12.98
C ARG A 149 2.72 15.22 -12.85
N THR A 150 3.96 14.81 -12.58
CA THR A 150 5.08 15.74 -12.43
C THR A 150 5.50 16.36 -13.78
N ALA A 151 5.51 15.56 -14.85
CA ALA A 151 5.79 16.05 -16.20
C ALA A 151 4.75 17.10 -16.63
N VAL A 152 3.46 16.82 -16.43
CA VAL A 152 2.37 17.77 -16.72
C VAL A 152 2.47 19.02 -15.85
N ARG A 153 2.76 18.88 -14.56
CA ARG A 153 2.93 20.02 -13.63
C ARG A 153 4.07 20.95 -14.02
N LEU A 154 5.19 20.42 -14.51
CA LEU A 154 6.37 21.20 -14.83
C LEU A 154 6.38 21.77 -16.24
N PHE A 155 5.84 21.04 -17.21
CA PHE A 155 5.97 21.34 -18.65
C PHE A 155 4.63 21.47 -19.37
N GLY A 156 3.50 21.25 -18.66
CA GLY A 156 2.14 21.32 -19.20
C GLY A 156 1.71 20.10 -20.00
N ASP A 157 2.66 19.23 -20.40
CA ASP A 157 2.42 18.03 -21.18
C ASP A 157 3.55 17.01 -20.96
N ALA A 158 3.23 15.71 -21.02
CA ALA A 158 4.21 14.65 -20.83
C ALA A 158 5.26 14.59 -21.93
N GLU A 159 4.84 14.76 -23.20
CA GLU A 159 5.76 14.72 -24.34
C GLU A 159 6.74 15.90 -24.35
N LYS A 160 6.29 17.08 -23.89
CA LYS A 160 7.16 18.27 -23.79
C LYS A 160 8.22 18.16 -22.72
N ALA A 161 8.08 17.23 -21.79
CA ALA A 161 9.08 16.99 -20.74
C ALA A 161 10.33 16.30 -21.29
N ILE A 162 10.21 15.52 -22.37
CA ILE A 162 11.33 14.74 -22.92
C ILE A 162 12.45 15.65 -23.39
N GLY A 163 13.69 15.32 -22.98
CA GLY A 163 14.90 16.09 -23.30
C GLY A 163 15.09 17.35 -22.46
N GLN A 164 14.15 17.72 -21.59
CA GLN A 164 14.23 18.93 -20.78
C GLN A 164 15.17 18.75 -19.58
N PRO A 165 15.96 19.79 -19.26
CA PRO A 165 16.86 19.78 -18.10
C PRO A 165 16.12 20.12 -16.81
N ILE A 166 16.42 19.37 -15.75
CA ILE A 166 15.96 19.65 -14.37
C ILE A 166 17.17 19.81 -13.47
N HIS A 167 17.24 20.93 -12.77
CA HIS A 167 18.30 21.26 -11.83
C HIS A 167 17.83 20.96 -10.40
N THR A 168 18.71 20.37 -9.59
CA THR A 168 18.47 20.16 -8.16
C THR A 168 19.36 21.11 -7.35
N LEU A 169 18.85 21.54 -6.18
CA LEU A 169 19.60 22.44 -5.31
C LEU A 169 20.88 21.79 -4.77
N MET A 170 20.84 20.51 -4.44
CA MET A 170 22.00 19.76 -3.94
C MET A 170 23.13 19.63 -4.96
N ARG A 171 22.81 19.71 -6.26
CA ARG A 171 23.76 19.58 -7.37
C ARG A 171 23.86 20.85 -8.22
N ALA A 172 23.76 22.03 -7.61
CA ALA A 172 23.76 23.30 -8.33
C ALA A 172 24.98 23.51 -9.23
N SER A 173 26.11 22.92 -8.87
CA SER A 173 27.38 23.02 -9.63
C SER A 173 27.62 21.85 -10.61
N LEU A 174 26.71 20.90 -10.71
CA LEU A 174 26.81 19.73 -11.57
C LEU A 174 25.85 19.86 -12.78
N PRO A 175 26.06 19.08 -13.85
CA PRO A 175 25.12 19.04 -14.97
C PRO A 175 23.71 18.67 -14.51
N PRO A 176 22.68 19.26 -15.15
CA PRO A 176 21.30 18.94 -14.83
C PRO A 176 20.96 17.49 -15.15
N TYR A 177 19.88 17.00 -14.55
CA TYR A 177 19.25 15.76 -14.99
C TYR A 177 18.49 16.02 -16.30
N ILE A 178 18.52 15.06 -17.21
CA ILE A 178 17.79 15.13 -18.48
C ILE A 178 16.63 14.14 -18.43
N VAL A 179 15.43 14.63 -18.70
CA VAL A 179 14.24 13.78 -18.75
C VAL A 179 14.29 12.89 -20.00
N THR A 180 14.36 11.58 -19.81
CA THR A 180 14.46 10.60 -20.90
C THR A 180 13.14 9.89 -21.16
N ALA A 181 12.32 9.73 -20.12
CA ALA A 181 11.01 9.07 -20.23
C ALA A 181 10.02 9.64 -19.23
N VAL A 182 8.73 9.40 -19.49
CA VAL A 182 7.64 9.65 -18.57
C VAL A 182 6.90 8.34 -18.33
N VAL A 183 6.63 8.04 -17.08
CA VAL A 183 5.88 6.85 -16.63
C VAL A 183 4.60 7.26 -15.92
N LYS A 184 3.62 6.35 -15.83
CA LYS A 184 2.42 6.57 -15.05
C LYS A 184 2.76 6.83 -13.58
N ASP A 185 1.90 7.60 -12.91
CA ASP A 185 2.07 7.85 -11.49
C ASP A 185 2.06 6.56 -10.68
N PRO A 186 2.93 6.41 -9.68
CA PRO A 186 2.84 5.29 -8.77
C PRO A 186 1.50 5.35 -8.00
N PRO A 187 0.88 4.21 -7.68
CA PRO A 187 -0.28 4.17 -6.80
C PRO A 187 0.02 4.77 -5.43
N THR A 188 -1.02 5.23 -4.73
CA THR A 188 -0.87 5.85 -3.40
C THR A 188 -0.44 4.87 -2.30
N HIS A 189 -0.69 3.56 -2.51
CA HIS A 189 -0.36 2.48 -1.58
C HIS A 189 0.97 1.81 -1.97
N THR A 190 2.05 2.61 -1.96
CA THR A 190 3.41 2.13 -2.23
C THR A 190 4.41 2.65 -1.21
N ASN A 191 5.42 1.83 -0.90
CA ASN A 191 6.59 2.23 -0.12
C ASN A 191 7.62 3.00 -0.97
N LEU A 192 7.42 3.08 -2.28
CA LEU A 192 8.30 3.75 -3.23
C LEU A 192 7.57 4.89 -3.96
N PRO A 193 7.05 5.91 -3.24
CA PRO A 193 6.43 7.07 -3.87
C PRO A 193 7.51 7.92 -4.55
N PHE A 194 7.34 8.23 -5.84
CA PHE A 194 8.30 9.07 -6.56
C PHE A 194 7.59 10.09 -7.45
N ASP A 195 8.23 11.25 -7.60
CA ASP A 195 7.97 12.24 -8.64
C ASP A 195 8.95 12.06 -9.80
N ALA A 196 10.17 11.59 -9.50
CA ALA A 196 11.18 11.26 -10.47
C ALA A 196 12.03 10.04 -10.05
N ILE A 197 12.49 9.27 -11.04
CA ILE A 197 13.45 8.17 -10.89
C ILE A 197 14.75 8.59 -11.60
N ILE A 198 15.88 8.43 -10.92
CA ILE A 198 17.17 8.91 -11.42
C ILE A 198 18.21 7.81 -11.37
N ASN A 199 18.90 7.62 -12.47
CA ASN A 199 20.16 6.88 -12.41
C ASN A 199 21.22 7.77 -11.77
N HIS A 200 21.52 7.47 -10.52
CA HIS A 200 22.53 8.18 -9.77
C HIS A 200 23.71 7.28 -9.48
N ASN A 201 24.86 7.69 -9.98
CA ASN A 201 26.10 6.95 -9.81
C ASN A 201 26.72 7.14 -8.41
N MET A 202 25.89 7.29 -7.37
CA MET A 202 26.40 7.21 -5.98
C MET A 202 27.18 5.92 -5.75
N ILE A 203 26.78 4.86 -6.41
CA ILE A 203 27.40 3.54 -6.38
C ILE A 203 28.87 3.59 -6.83
N GLN A 204 29.20 4.40 -7.84
CA GLN A 204 30.61 4.56 -8.27
C GLN A 204 31.47 5.29 -7.23
N HIS A 205 30.91 6.27 -6.53
CA HIS A 205 31.63 6.90 -5.42
C HIS A 205 31.89 5.92 -4.28
N PHE A 206 30.92 5.07 -3.96
CA PHE A 206 31.09 4.03 -2.94
C PHE A 206 32.01 2.88 -3.38
N SER A 207 32.08 2.56 -4.66
CA SER A 207 33.02 1.56 -5.17
C SER A 207 34.49 2.00 -5.12
N GLN A 208 34.73 3.31 -5.01
CA GLN A 208 36.06 3.87 -4.80
C GLN A 208 36.51 3.87 -3.31
N LEU A 209 35.60 3.55 -2.39
CA LEU A 209 35.93 3.40 -0.98
C LEU A 209 36.82 2.16 -0.76
N PRO A 210 37.72 2.18 0.24
CA PRO A 210 38.43 0.98 0.65
C PRO A 210 37.46 -0.17 0.93
N PRO A 211 37.82 -1.44 0.66
CA PRO A 211 36.94 -2.59 0.85
C PRO A 211 36.26 -2.62 2.23
N GLU A 212 37.00 -2.29 3.28
CA GLU A 212 36.47 -2.23 4.66
C GLU A 212 35.36 -1.18 4.81
N ALA A 213 35.47 -0.03 4.15
CA ALA A 213 34.46 1.01 4.19
C ALA A 213 33.21 0.66 3.37
N GLN A 214 33.35 -0.11 2.29
CA GLN A 214 32.21 -0.57 1.48
C GLN A 214 31.22 -1.43 2.29
N TRP A 215 31.72 -2.10 3.35
CA TRP A 215 30.90 -2.93 4.23
C TRP A 215 30.23 -2.16 5.36
N SER A 216 30.66 -0.95 5.62
CA SER A 216 30.19 -0.14 6.76
C SER A 216 29.11 0.87 6.37
N PHE A 217 28.92 1.14 5.09
CA PHE A 217 27.93 2.10 4.62
C PHE A 217 26.62 1.41 4.21
N PHE A 218 25.60 1.57 5.04
CA PHE A 218 24.23 1.07 4.84
C PHE A 218 23.32 2.24 4.41
N VAL A 219 23.52 2.75 3.21
CA VAL A 219 22.84 3.99 2.76
C VAL A 219 21.65 3.70 1.84
N MET A 220 21.69 2.59 1.10
CA MET A 220 20.70 2.30 0.09
C MET A 220 19.90 1.05 0.44
N ASP A 221 18.62 1.06 0.12
CA ASP A 221 17.76 -0.09 0.22
C ASP A 221 18.08 -1.06 -0.92
N LEU A 222 18.30 -2.32 -0.59
CA LEU A 222 18.59 -3.37 -1.57
C LEU A 222 17.36 -4.24 -1.80
N TYR A 223 16.92 -4.30 -3.04
CA TYR A 223 15.85 -5.18 -3.48
C TYR A 223 16.39 -6.22 -4.44
N VAL A 224 15.86 -7.42 -4.31
CA VAL A 224 16.19 -8.56 -5.17
C VAL A 224 14.91 -9.17 -5.70
N LYS A 225 14.92 -9.55 -6.97
CA LYS A 225 13.89 -10.34 -7.61
C LYS A 225 14.42 -11.76 -7.75
N LEU A 226 13.69 -12.73 -7.25
CA LEU A 226 14.04 -14.15 -7.34
C LEU A 226 13.50 -14.75 -8.63
N HIS A 227 14.22 -15.72 -9.17
CA HIS A 227 13.71 -16.55 -10.23
C HIS A 227 12.38 -17.22 -9.82
N PRO A 228 11.42 -17.40 -10.74
CA PRO A 228 10.12 -18.01 -10.43
C PRO A 228 10.23 -19.45 -9.86
N SER A 229 11.34 -20.16 -10.14
CA SER A 229 11.60 -21.49 -9.63
C SER A 229 12.37 -21.52 -8.31
N ALA A 230 12.79 -20.37 -7.79
CA ALA A 230 13.57 -20.29 -6.56
C ALA A 230 12.69 -20.52 -5.32
N ASP A 231 13.21 -21.29 -4.36
CA ASP A 231 12.56 -21.41 -3.04
C ASP A 231 12.97 -20.25 -2.14
N PRO A 232 12.02 -19.40 -1.69
CA PRO A 232 12.31 -18.28 -0.82
C PRO A 232 12.95 -18.68 0.53
N LYS A 233 12.62 -19.86 1.04
CA LYS A 233 13.21 -20.36 2.30
C LYS A 233 14.67 -20.76 2.10
N ALA A 234 14.98 -21.44 1.00
CA ALA A 234 16.35 -21.78 0.63
C ALA A 234 17.19 -20.51 0.42
N PHE A 235 16.63 -19.50 -0.26
CA PHE A 235 17.27 -18.19 -0.43
C PHE A 235 17.55 -17.50 0.92
N ALA A 236 16.58 -17.42 1.82
CA ALA A 236 16.75 -16.83 3.14
C ALA A 236 17.87 -17.54 3.96
N ASN A 237 17.98 -18.85 3.85
CA ASN A 237 19.06 -19.62 4.51
C ASN A 237 20.42 -19.34 3.88
N GLN A 238 20.54 -19.26 2.56
CA GLN A 238 21.77 -18.89 1.87
C GLN A 238 22.24 -17.49 2.28
N LEU A 239 21.28 -16.54 2.43
CA LEU A 239 21.55 -15.18 2.82
C LEU A 239 22.13 -15.09 4.25
N LYS A 240 21.61 -15.86 5.18
CA LYS A 240 22.14 -15.91 6.57
C LYS A 240 23.60 -16.38 6.64
N GLU A 241 24.00 -17.28 5.74
CA GLU A 241 25.37 -17.80 5.70
C GLU A 241 26.33 -16.93 4.88
N LEU A 242 25.80 -16.02 4.05
CA LEU A 242 26.61 -15.18 3.16
C LEU A 242 27.66 -14.35 3.92
N PRO A 243 27.34 -13.62 5.03
CA PRO A 243 28.34 -12.83 5.76
C PRO A 243 29.53 -13.64 6.23
N LYS A 244 29.33 -14.89 6.64
CA LYS A 244 30.41 -15.80 7.05
C LYS A 244 31.29 -16.18 5.86
N ARG A 245 30.66 -16.47 4.70
CA ARG A 245 31.39 -16.89 3.48
C ARG A 245 32.29 -15.79 2.92
N ILE A 246 31.84 -14.55 2.99
CA ILE A 246 32.58 -13.40 2.43
C ILE A 246 33.48 -12.71 3.45
N GLY A 247 33.60 -13.27 4.66
CA GLY A 247 34.53 -12.76 5.69
C GLY A 247 34.12 -11.43 6.32
N VAL A 248 32.86 -11.02 6.12
CA VAL A 248 32.32 -9.82 6.73
C VAL A 248 31.98 -10.07 8.19
N ASN A 249 32.03 -9.00 8.96
CA ASN A 249 31.79 -8.95 10.39
C ASN A 249 30.79 -10.02 10.86
N LYS A 250 31.24 -10.96 11.66
CA LYS A 250 30.46 -12.10 12.20
C LYS A 250 29.24 -11.70 13.01
N GLU A 251 29.07 -10.40 13.27
CA GLU A 251 28.02 -9.83 14.09
C GLU A 251 26.76 -9.42 13.30
N ILE A 252 26.80 -9.51 11.97
CA ILE A 252 25.66 -9.15 11.13
C ILE A 252 24.95 -10.41 10.63
N GLU A 253 23.63 -10.42 10.70
CA GLU A 253 22.74 -11.38 10.07
C GLU A 253 21.97 -10.71 8.95
N LEU A 254 22.05 -11.23 7.73
CA LEU A 254 21.22 -10.77 6.62
C LEU A 254 19.86 -11.46 6.67
N ARG A 255 18.82 -10.68 6.45
CA ARG A 255 17.43 -11.14 6.41
C ARG A 255 16.73 -10.62 5.18
N THR A 256 15.66 -11.30 4.79
CA THR A 256 14.79 -10.90 3.68
C THR A 256 13.39 -10.62 4.18
N LEU A 257 12.72 -9.71 3.50
CA LEU A 257 11.32 -9.42 3.73
C LEU A 257 10.62 -9.25 2.38
N PRO A 258 9.48 -9.94 2.11
CA PRO A 258 8.69 -9.71 0.92
C PRO A 258 8.29 -8.23 0.82
N ILE A 259 8.25 -7.68 -0.39
CA ILE A 259 7.93 -6.26 -0.61
C ILE A 259 6.59 -5.86 0.02
N ARG A 260 5.61 -6.75 -0.01
CA ARG A 260 4.27 -6.53 0.56
C ARG A 260 4.25 -6.41 2.08
N GLU A 261 5.29 -6.90 2.76
CA GLU A 261 5.38 -6.91 4.22
C GLU A 261 6.23 -5.77 4.78
N ILE A 262 6.94 -5.02 3.92
CA ILE A 262 7.88 -3.96 4.34
C ILE A 262 7.19 -2.93 5.20
N ARG A 263 5.97 -2.51 4.81
CA ARG A 263 5.21 -1.48 5.50
C ARG A 263 4.96 -1.83 6.98
N HIS A 264 4.69 -3.09 7.27
CA HIS A 264 4.32 -3.54 8.61
C HIS A 264 5.51 -3.94 9.49
N HIS A 265 6.65 -4.21 8.88
CA HIS A 265 7.81 -4.74 9.60
C HIS A 265 9.04 -3.82 9.63
N LEU A 266 9.24 -2.98 8.62
CA LEU A 266 10.42 -2.14 8.50
C LEU A 266 10.13 -0.63 8.54
N ASN A 267 8.89 -0.18 8.31
CA ASN A 267 8.56 1.23 8.36
C ASN A 267 8.28 1.69 9.79
N GLU A 268 9.15 2.55 10.31
CA GLU A 268 9.00 3.17 11.64
C GLU A 268 7.91 4.24 11.67
N ASP A 269 7.58 4.81 10.51
CA ASP A 269 6.58 5.88 10.37
C ASP A 269 5.13 5.36 10.42
N THR A 270 4.93 4.05 10.43
CA THR A 270 3.61 3.45 10.57
C THR A 270 3.41 2.97 12.01
N PRO A 271 2.73 3.76 12.87
CA PRO A 271 2.45 3.35 14.25
C PRO A 271 1.46 2.18 14.34
N PHE A 272 0.88 1.78 13.20
CA PHE A 272 -0.16 0.77 13.15
C PHE A 272 0.40 -0.55 12.63
N THR A 273 0.59 -1.50 13.54
CA THR A 273 0.87 -2.89 13.20
C THR A 273 -0.41 -3.59 12.73
N LEU A 274 -0.27 -4.73 12.04
CA LEU A 274 -1.42 -5.57 11.65
C LEU A 274 -2.36 -5.91 12.83
N ASN A 275 -1.83 -5.98 14.06
CA ASN A 275 -2.60 -6.19 15.28
C ASN A 275 -3.59 -5.05 15.56
N PHE A 276 -3.19 -3.79 15.32
CA PHE A 276 -4.08 -2.64 15.46
C PHE A 276 -5.18 -2.67 14.40
N ILE A 277 -4.85 -2.99 13.15
CA ILE A 277 -5.83 -3.15 12.08
C ILE A 277 -6.86 -4.21 12.47
N GLY A 278 -6.40 -5.37 12.95
CA GLY A 278 -7.27 -6.43 13.46
C GLY A 278 -8.18 -5.96 14.58
N LEU A 279 -7.67 -5.19 15.55
CA LEU A 279 -8.45 -4.62 16.63
C LEU A 279 -9.56 -3.69 16.12
N PHE A 280 -9.27 -2.83 15.16
CA PHE A 280 -10.27 -1.92 14.57
C PHE A 280 -11.33 -2.69 13.79
N VAL A 281 -10.96 -3.72 13.03
CA VAL A 281 -11.90 -4.58 12.29
C VAL A 281 -12.86 -5.30 13.26
N VAL A 282 -12.32 -5.89 14.33
CA VAL A 282 -13.13 -6.55 15.36
C VAL A 282 -14.06 -5.56 16.05
N SER A 283 -13.57 -4.38 16.42
CA SER A 283 -14.37 -3.34 17.06
C SER A 283 -15.50 -2.84 16.16
N GLY A 284 -15.22 -2.62 14.87
CA GLY A 284 -16.21 -2.22 13.87
C GLY A 284 -17.27 -3.31 13.63
N ALA A 285 -16.84 -4.58 13.57
CA ALA A 285 -17.76 -5.71 13.47
C ALA A 285 -18.68 -5.83 14.69
N LEU A 286 -18.16 -5.60 15.90
CA LEU A 286 -18.97 -5.60 17.13
C LEU A 286 -19.99 -4.45 17.12
N LEU A 287 -19.62 -3.25 16.65
CA LEU A 287 -20.55 -2.13 16.48
C LEU A 287 -21.67 -2.48 15.51
N LEU A 288 -21.33 -3.07 14.36
CA LEU A 288 -22.31 -3.49 13.37
C LEU A 288 -23.26 -4.56 13.94
N PHE A 289 -22.70 -5.53 14.67
CA PHE A 289 -23.47 -6.57 15.33
C PHE A 289 -24.42 -5.99 16.39
N ALA A 290 -23.96 -5.04 17.22
CA ALA A 290 -24.80 -4.35 18.20
C ALA A 290 -25.95 -3.57 17.52
N ALA A 291 -25.68 -2.90 16.39
CA ALA A 291 -26.70 -2.20 15.61
C ALA A 291 -27.74 -3.15 15.02
N LEU A 292 -27.31 -4.31 14.49
CA LEU A 292 -28.21 -5.36 14.01
C LEU A 292 -29.07 -5.94 15.15
N PHE A 293 -28.49 -6.20 16.33
CA PHE A 293 -29.23 -6.65 17.49
C PHE A 293 -30.28 -5.62 17.93
N ASN A 294 -29.93 -4.35 17.96
CA ASN A 294 -30.89 -3.28 18.26
C ASN A 294 -32.05 -3.28 17.26
N PHE A 295 -31.75 -3.41 15.97
CA PHE A 295 -32.77 -3.52 14.91
C PHE A 295 -33.68 -4.75 15.12
N LEU A 296 -33.08 -5.91 15.38
CA LEU A 296 -33.85 -7.15 15.62
C LEU A 296 -34.73 -7.03 16.86
N ASN A 297 -34.22 -6.45 17.94
CA ASN A 297 -35.05 -6.24 19.17
C ASN A 297 -36.23 -5.31 18.90
N SER A 298 -36.00 -4.19 18.17
CA SER A 298 -37.09 -3.29 17.78
C SER A 298 -38.11 -3.97 16.90
N TYR A 299 -37.68 -4.83 15.97
CA TYR A 299 -38.58 -5.62 15.13
C TYR A 299 -39.36 -6.66 15.93
N MET A 300 -38.72 -7.34 16.89
CA MET A 300 -39.39 -8.32 17.77
C MET A 300 -40.44 -7.68 18.66
N ASP A 301 -40.22 -6.46 19.14
CA ASP A 301 -41.21 -5.74 19.94
C ASP A 301 -42.43 -5.37 19.10
N LEU A 302 -42.25 -4.94 17.85
CA LEU A 302 -43.36 -4.74 16.92
C LEU A 302 -44.13 -6.03 16.63
N PHE A 303 -43.41 -7.14 16.46
CA PHE A 303 -44.01 -8.46 16.23
C PHE A 303 -44.81 -8.92 17.44
N ARG A 304 -44.30 -8.74 18.67
CA ARG A 304 -45.03 -9.08 19.93
C ARG A 304 -46.33 -8.29 20.07
N GLN A 305 -46.32 -6.99 19.70
CA GLN A 305 -47.54 -6.17 19.71
C GLN A 305 -48.59 -6.73 18.72
N ARG A 306 -48.18 -7.10 17.50
CA ARG A 306 -49.07 -7.71 16.49
C ARG A 306 -49.61 -9.07 16.96
N VAL A 307 -48.76 -9.90 17.56
CA VAL A 307 -49.20 -11.23 18.12
C VAL A 307 -50.21 -11.04 19.23
N ARG A 308 -50.06 -10.01 20.08
CA ARG A 308 -51.03 -9.68 21.12
C ARG A 308 -52.38 -9.27 20.54
N GLU A 309 -52.41 -8.45 19.51
CA GLU A 309 -53.64 -8.09 18.77
C GLU A 309 -54.30 -9.32 18.14
N TRP A 310 -53.53 -10.21 17.54
CA TRP A 310 -54.05 -11.43 16.94
C TRP A 310 -54.68 -12.36 17.99
N ARG A 311 -54.03 -12.53 19.13
CA ARG A 311 -54.58 -13.31 20.23
C ARG A 311 -55.94 -12.76 20.74
N LEU A 312 -56.02 -11.45 20.92
CA LEU A 312 -57.25 -10.80 21.33
C LEU A 312 -58.39 -11.02 20.31
N ARG A 313 -58.08 -10.92 19.02
CA ARG A 313 -59.07 -11.16 17.95
C ARG A 313 -59.47 -12.63 17.85
N THR A 314 -58.57 -13.56 18.07
CA THR A 314 -58.86 -14.99 18.11
C THR A 314 -59.79 -15.34 19.27
N VAL A 315 -59.56 -14.77 20.43
CA VAL A 315 -60.45 -14.94 21.60
C VAL A 315 -61.85 -14.38 21.34
N ASN A 316 -61.97 -13.34 20.52
CA ASN A 316 -63.24 -12.75 20.09
C ASN A 316 -63.87 -13.45 18.86
N GLY A 317 -63.39 -14.66 18.49
CA GLY A 317 -64.00 -15.50 17.47
C GLY A 317 -63.52 -15.29 16.03
N ALA A 318 -62.41 -14.58 15.79
CA ALA A 318 -61.88 -14.42 14.47
C ALA A 318 -61.32 -15.72 13.89
N THR A 319 -61.74 -16.08 12.68
CA THR A 319 -61.29 -17.26 11.96
C THR A 319 -59.87 -17.06 11.36
N ARG A 320 -59.14 -18.16 11.13
CA ARG A 320 -57.80 -18.12 10.49
C ARG A 320 -57.79 -17.36 9.15
N LYS A 321 -58.84 -17.49 8.33
CA LYS A 321 -58.97 -16.77 7.05
C LYS A 321 -59.10 -15.27 7.26
N GLN A 322 -59.83 -14.82 8.25
CA GLN A 322 -59.95 -13.40 8.60
C GLN A 322 -58.63 -12.83 9.14
N LEU A 323 -57.87 -13.61 9.94
CA LEU A 323 -56.55 -13.19 10.42
C LEU A 323 -55.53 -13.07 9.28
N ILE A 324 -55.57 -14.01 8.33
CA ILE A 324 -54.69 -13.93 7.12
C ILE A 324 -55.10 -12.76 6.24
N CYS A 325 -56.41 -12.55 5.99
CA CYS A 325 -56.88 -11.40 5.23
C CYS A 325 -56.45 -10.06 5.87
N LEU A 326 -56.51 -9.97 7.18
CA LEU A 326 -56.05 -8.81 7.94
C LEU A 326 -54.54 -8.59 7.87
N LEU A 327 -53.76 -9.66 7.76
CA LEU A 327 -52.29 -9.57 7.57
C LEU A 327 -51.97 -8.91 6.23
N TYR A 328 -52.80 -9.13 5.20
CA TYR A 328 -52.69 -8.51 3.88
C TYR A 328 -53.36 -7.13 3.78
N THR A 329 -54.38 -6.84 4.60
CA THR A 329 -55.19 -5.62 4.51
C THR A 329 -54.93 -4.60 5.61
N SER A 330 -54.42 -5.00 6.79
CA SER A 330 -54.13 -4.08 7.89
C SER A 330 -52.86 -3.26 7.68
N ASP A 331 -52.10 -3.58 6.64
CA ASP A 331 -50.95 -2.81 6.19
C ASP A 331 -51.30 -1.87 5.02
N ALA A 332 -52.61 -1.75 4.64
CA ALA A 332 -53.11 -0.83 3.60
C ALA A 332 -53.61 0.52 4.17
#